data_915158955a8495bdd42cfd9a4167a130
#
_entry.id   915158955a8495bdd42cfd9a4167a130
#
_cell.length_a   1.000
_cell.length_b   1.000
_cell.length_c   1.000
_cell.angle_alpha   90.00
_cell.angle_beta   90.00
_cell.angle_gamma   90.00
#
_symmetry.space_group_name_H-M   'P 1'
#
loop_
_entity.id
_entity.type
_entity.pdbx_description
1 polymer ?
#
loop_
_entity_poly.entity_id
_entity_poly.type
_entity_poly.pdbx_seq_one_letter_code
_entity_poly.pdbx_strand_id
1 'polypeptide(L)'
;SPIFIILISSIFFKEKINFLRIVGLFSCLVGVFAIIIKGDLSLLISLKFTIGDLWMLASAIGWALYSIYLFYWKTNLKIFDRFTLIAFFGMVSLLPFYLLEEIFFVRTVFNSDFFMWVLFAAISPGIIAFTLYTMAQKQLGASITGFTLYIFTVYSAIYGFLFFNEQLEYYHYLGTVLVFGGVYLVKKKNKYEKKT
;
A
#
# COMPACT_ATOMS: atom_id res chain seq x y z
N SER A 1 3.66 2.35 -3.83
CA SER A 1 2.49 3.25 -3.75
C SER A 1 2.76 4.53 -2.95
N PRO A 2 3.40 4.56 -1.75
CA PRO A 2 3.56 5.79 -0.95
C PRO A 2 4.26 6.94 -1.67
N ILE A 3 5.27 6.64 -2.49
CA ILE A 3 5.99 7.64 -3.30
C ILE A 3 5.01 8.37 -4.21
N PHE A 4 4.15 7.63 -4.91
CA PHE A 4 3.16 8.22 -5.82
C PHE A 4 2.13 9.05 -5.08
N ILE A 5 1.70 8.62 -3.87
CA ILE A 5 0.79 9.41 -3.02
C ILE A 5 1.41 10.76 -2.71
N ILE A 6 2.68 10.81 -2.29
CA ILE A 6 3.38 12.05 -1.95
C ILE A 6 3.55 12.93 -3.17
N LEU A 7 4.03 12.37 -4.28
CA LEU A 7 4.26 13.12 -5.52
C LEU A 7 2.96 13.74 -6.03
N ILE A 8 1.89 12.95 -6.14
CA ILE A 8 0.60 13.42 -6.65
C ILE A 8 -0.02 14.43 -5.68
N SER A 9 0.02 14.18 -4.36
CA SER A 9 -0.47 15.13 -3.36
C SER A 9 0.27 16.47 -3.41
N SER A 10 1.59 16.43 -3.62
CA SER A 10 2.39 17.65 -3.72
C SER A 10 2.10 18.43 -4.99
N ILE A 11 2.02 17.76 -6.15
CA ILE A 11 1.85 18.41 -7.46
C ILE A 11 0.44 18.95 -7.62
N PHE A 12 -0.58 18.12 -7.37
CA PHE A 12 -1.97 18.48 -7.65
C PHE A 12 -2.69 19.17 -6.50
N PHE A 13 -2.34 18.83 -5.26
CA PHE A 13 -3.02 19.38 -4.08
C PHE A 13 -2.15 20.33 -3.26
N LYS A 14 -0.95 20.67 -3.79
CA LYS A 14 -0.01 21.63 -3.18
C LYS A 14 0.32 21.30 -1.72
N GLU A 15 0.30 20.00 -1.38
CA GLU A 15 0.72 19.56 -0.04
C GLU A 15 2.20 19.88 0.15
N LYS A 16 2.52 20.66 1.18
CA LYS A 16 3.91 21.04 1.46
C LYS A 16 4.69 19.83 1.94
N ILE A 17 5.70 19.46 1.18
CA ILE A 17 6.63 18.39 1.56
C ILE A 17 7.72 19.02 2.43
N ASN A 18 7.79 18.60 3.68
CA ASN A 18 8.85 18.99 4.59
C ASN A 18 10.11 18.13 4.35
N PHE A 19 11.29 18.70 4.61
CA PHE A 19 12.56 17.97 4.53
C PHE A 19 12.56 16.66 5.33
N LEU A 20 11.97 16.66 6.53
CA LEU A 20 11.83 15.44 7.34
C LEU A 20 10.98 14.35 6.66
N ARG A 21 9.97 14.73 5.87
CA ARG A 21 9.18 13.77 5.08
C ARG A 21 10.00 13.16 3.96
N ILE A 22 10.88 13.94 3.33
CA ILE A 22 11.79 13.44 2.29
C ILE A 22 12.79 12.45 2.92
N VAL A 23 13.44 12.83 4.01
CA VAL A 23 14.38 11.94 4.72
C VAL A 23 13.68 10.67 5.20
N GLY A 24 12.47 10.79 5.76
CA GLY A 24 11.65 9.64 6.17
C GLY A 24 11.29 8.72 4.99
N LEU A 25 10.96 9.29 3.83
CA LEU A 25 10.70 8.54 2.61
C LEU A 25 11.92 7.73 2.18
N PHE A 26 13.08 8.38 2.09
CA PHE A 26 14.33 7.70 1.73
C PHE A 26 14.70 6.62 2.74
N SER A 27 14.55 6.88 4.04
CA SER A 27 14.77 5.89 5.09
C SER A 27 13.87 4.66 4.91
N CYS A 28 12.56 4.86 4.69
CA CYS A 28 11.63 3.76 4.42
C CYS A 28 12.00 2.98 3.16
N LEU A 29 12.37 3.67 2.07
CA LEU A 29 12.77 3.04 0.83
C LEU A 29 14.01 2.16 1.02
N VAL A 30 15.06 2.71 1.63
CA VAL A 30 16.29 1.96 1.89
C VAL A 30 16.00 0.76 2.78
N GLY A 31 15.16 0.92 3.82
CA GLY A 31 14.75 -0.17 4.70
C GLY A 31 14.00 -1.28 3.97
N VAL A 32 13.04 -0.93 3.11
CA VAL A 32 12.30 -1.89 2.29
C VAL A 32 13.22 -2.59 1.28
N PHE A 33 14.09 -1.83 0.60
CA PHE A 33 15.05 -2.42 -0.32
C PHE A 33 16.00 -3.39 0.38
N ALA A 34 16.53 -3.04 1.56
CA ALA A 34 17.41 -3.92 2.33
C ALA A 34 16.75 -5.28 2.63
N ILE A 35 15.46 -5.29 2.96
CA ILE A 35 14.69 -6.53 3.19
C ILE A 35 14.49 -7.30 1.87
N ILE A 36 14.08 -6.62 0.79
CA ILE A 36 13.76 -7.27 -0.49
C ILE A 36 14.99 -7.91 -1.12
N ILE A 37 16.13 -7.20 -1.13
CA ILE A 37 17.38 -7.73 -1.70
C ILE A 37 18.13 -8.66 -0.76
N LYS A 38 17.55 -8.96 0.42
CA LYS A 38 18.15 -9.85 1.44
C LYS A 38 19.59 -9.45 1.81
N GLY A 39 19.89 -8.15 1.76
CA GLY A 39 21.23 -7.63 2.00
C GLY A 39 22.27 -7.93 0.89
N ASP A 40 21.86 -8.54 -0.22
CA ASP A 40 22.74 -8.89 -1.35
C ASP A 40 22.49 -7.99 -2.56
N LEU A 41 23.40 -7.04 -2.79
CA LEU A 41 23.32 -6.12 -3.92
C LEU A 41 23.41 -6.81 -5.28
N SER A 42 23.95 -8.04 -5.36
CA SER A 42 24.03 -8.79 -6.61
C SER A 42 22.63 -9.14 -7.14
N LEU A 43 21.65 -9.27 -6.26
CA LEU A 43 20.26 -9.51 -6.64
C LEU A 43 19.65 -8.35 -7.43
N LEU A 44 20.11 -7.10 -7.22
CA LEU A 44 19.66 -5.96 -8.02
C LEU A 44 20.12 -6.05 -9.49
N ILE A 45 21.31 -6.59 -9.71
CA ILE A 45 21.89 -6.73 -11.05
C ILE A 45 21.21 -7.88 -11.81
N SER A 46 20.72 -8.87 -11.08
CA SER A 46 20.03 -10.05 -11.64
C SER A 46 18.53 -9.83 -11.90
N LEU A 47 17.97 -8.69 -11.50
CA LEU A 47 16.56 -8.37 -11.73
C LEU A 47 16.27 -8.29 -13.23
N LYS A 48 15.37 -9.15 -13.69
CA LYS A 48 14.85 -9.09 -15.06
C LYS A 48 13.49 -8.41 -15.02
N PHE A 49 13.36 -7.30 -15.71
CA PHE A 49 12.08 -6.64 -15.90
C PHE A 49 11.13 -7.52 -16.71
N THR A 50 9.94 -7.70 -16.18
CA THR A 50 8.86 -8.47 -16.79
C THR A 50 7.65 -7.58 -17.06
N ILE A 51 6.72 -8.05 -17.91
CA ILE A 51 5.45 -7.35 -18.13
C ILE A 51 4.64 -7.24 -16.82
N GLY A 52 4.83 -8.16 -15.88
CA GLY A 52 4.23 -8.13 -14.54
C GLY A 52 4.64 -6.90 -13.73
N ASP A 53 5.88 -6.44 -13.89
CA ASP A 53 6.37 -5.24 -13.19
C ASP A 53 5.65 -3.98 -13.66
N LEU A 54 5.28 -3.90 -14.95
CA LEU A 54 4.46 -2.80 -15.48
C LEU A 54 3.05 -2.81 -14.88
N TRP A 55 2.44 -3.98 -14.75
CA TRP A 55 1.15 -4.11 -14.08
C TRP A 55 1.22 -3.74 -12.60
N MET A 56 2.28 -4.12 -11.91
CA MET A 56 2.53 -3.73 -10.51
C MET A 56 2.72 -2.21 -10.37
N LEU A 57 3.42 -1.57 -11.33
CA LEU A 57 3.58 -0.12 -11.37
C LEU A 57 2.23 0.59 -11.59
N ALA A 58 1.45 0.11 -12.56
CA ALA A 58 0.11 0.64 -12.83
C ALA A 58 -0.81 0.51 -11.60
N SER A 59 -0.79 -0.66 -10.93
CA SER A 59 -1.50 -0.89 -9.68
C SER A 59 -1.08 0.06 -8.56
N ALA A 60 0.23 0.31 -8.42
CA ALA A 60 0.76 1.22 -7.41
C ALA A 60 0.33 2.68 -7.66
N ILE A 61 0.24 3.10 -8.91
CA ILE A 61 -0.29 4.42 -9.31
C ILE A 61 -1.80 4.46 -9.07
N GLY A 62 -2.53 3.43 -9.47
CA GLY A 62 -3.97 3.32 -9.23
C GLY A 62 -4.34 3.41 -7.75
N TRP A 63 -3.58 2.71 -6.89
CA TRP A 63 -3.72 2.81 -5.44
C TRP A 63 -3.46 4.22 -4.92
N ALA A 64 -2.44 4.89 -5.45
CA ALA A 64 -2.11 6.26 -5.05
C ALA A 64 -3.23 7.23 -5.43
N LEU A 65 -3.75 7.14 -6.65
CA LEU A 65 -4.90 7.94 -7.10
C LEU A 65 -6.12 7.67 -6.23
N TYR A 66 -6.48 6.40 -6.01
CA TYR A 66 -7.57 6.02 -5.12
C TYR A 66 -7.41 6.65 -3.73
N SER A 67 -6.23 6.50 -3.12
CA SER A 67 -5.91 7.01 -1.79
C SER A 67 -6.08 8.53 -1.69
N ILE A 68 -5.63 9.25 -2.72
CA ILE A 68 -5.71 10.70 -2.81
C ILE A 68 -7.15 11.15 -3.00
N TYR A 69 -7.88 10.57 -3.95
CA TYR A 69 -9.30 10.89 -4.14
C TYR A 69 -10.14 10.55 -2.92
N LEU A 70 -9.84 9.45 -2.23
CA LEU A 70 -10.51 9.08 -0.99
C LEU A 70 -10.38 10.17 0.09
N PHE A 71 -9.23 10.84 0.17
CA PHE A 71 -8.94 11.87 1.16
C PHE A 71 -9.44 13.26 0.73
N TYR A 72 -9.13 13.69 -0.49
CA TYR A 72 -9.41 15.06 -0.94
C TYR A 72 -10.84 15.24 -1.46
N TRP A 73 -11.45 14.22 -2.02
CA TRP A 73 -12.83 14.29 -2.48
C TRP A 73 -13.80 14.11 -1.31
N LYS A 74 -14.16 15.23 -0.70
CA LYS A 74 -15.12 15.26 0.41
C LYS A 74 -16.50 14.84 -0.08
N THR A 75 -17.19 14.01 0.71
CA THR A 75 -18.55 13.56 0.47
C THR A 75 -19.30 13.48 1.79
N ASN A 76 -20.61 13.67 1.74
CA ASN A 76 -21.49 13.52 2.90
C ASN A 76 -21.87 12.07 3.19
N LEU A 77 -21.41 11.12 2.37
CA LEU A 77 -21.66 9.70 2.58
C LEU A 77 -20.93 9.19 3.82
N LYS A 78 -21.59 8.28 4.53
CA LYS A 78 -20.94 7.52 5.60
C LYS A 78 -19.81 6.66 5.00
N ILE A 79 -18.84 6.29 5.82
CA ILE A 79 -17.67 5.50 5.35
C ILE A 79 -18.13 4.21 4.66
N PHE A 80 -19.10 3.54 5.23
CA PHE A 80 -19.61 2.28 4.71
C PHE A 80 -20.33 2.44 3.37
N ASP A 81 -21.19 3.46 3.23
CA ASP A 81 -21.93 3.73 1.99
C ASP A 81 -20.96 4.06 0.86
N ARG A 82 -19.95 4.89 1.17
CA ARG A 82 -18.90 5.23 0.22
C ARG A 82 -18.09 4.01 -0.21
N PHE A 83 -17.72 3.14 0.74
CA PHE A 83 -17.01 1.90 0.44
C PHE A 83 -17.86 0.98 -0.46
N THR A 84 -19.14 0.80 -0.13
CA THR A 84 -20.06 -0.05 -0.90
C THR A 84 -20.18 0.43 -2.35
N LEU A 85 -20.32 1.74 -2.58
CA LEU A 85 -20.37 2.30 -3.93
C LEU A 85 -19.06 2.06 -4.69
N ILE A 86 -17.90 2.30 -4.06
CA ILE A 86 -16.60 2.06 -4.68
C ILE A 86 -16.43 0.58 -5.03
N ALA A 87 -16.79 -0.32 -4.12
CA ALA A 87 -16.72 -1.76 -4.35
C ALA A 87 -17.66 -2.20 -5.48
N PHE A 88 -18.89 -1.67 -5.51
CA PHE A 88 -19.86 -1.96 -6.56
C PHE A 88 -19.36 -1.54 -7.93
N PHE A 89 -18.94 -0.28 -8.10
CA PHE A 89 -18.40 0.19 -9.37
C PHE A 89 -17.09 -0.49 -9.75
N GLY A 90 -16.25 -0.83 -8.77
CA GLY A 90 -15.05 -1.64 -8.98
C GLY A 90 -15.39 -3.03 -9.54
N MET A 91 -16.38 -3.71 -8.96
CA MET A 91 -16.87 -5.00 -9.44
C MET A 91 -17.41 -4.90 -10.86
N VAL A 92 -18.26 -3.91 -11.14
CA VAL A 92 -18.82 -3.70 -12.49
C VAL A 92 -17.72 -3.43 -13.52
N SER A 93 -16.70 -2.66 -13.15
CA SER A 93 -15.56 -2.34 -14.03
C SER A 93 -14.66 -3.56 -14.28
N LEU A 94 -14.53 -4.48 -13.33
CA LEU A 94 -13.74 -5.70 -13.47
C LEU A 94 -14.47 -6.82 -14.20
N LEU A 95 -15.82 -6.80 -14.21
CA LEU A 95 -16.63 -7.87 -14.79
C LEU A 95 -16.27 -8.20 -16.24
N PRO A 96 -16.09 -7.25 -17.17
CA PRO A 96 -15.71 -7.55 -18.54
C PRO A 96 -14.35 -8.26 -18.63
N PHE A 97 -13.38 -7.86 -17.83
CA PHE A 97 -12.04 -8.48 -17.81
C PHE A 97 -12.11 -9.91 -17.27
N TYR A 98 -12.87 -10.12 -16.20
CA TYR A 98 -13.13 -11.46 -15.66
C TYR A 98 -13.79 -12.38 -16.70
N LEU A 99 -14.81 -11.90 -17.41
CA LEU A 99 -15.49 -12.69 -18.43
C LEU A 99 -14.57 -13.05 -19.59
N LEU A 100 -13.69 -12.13 -20.00
CA LEU A 100 -12.68 -12.41 -21.03
C LEU A 100 -11.67 -13.46 -20.55
N GLU A 101 -11.22 -13.35 -19.31
CA GLU A 101 -10.28 -14.31 -18.72
C GLU A 101 -10.90 -15.71 -18.61
N GLU A 102 -12.16 -15.81 -18.16
CA GLU A 102 -12.92 -17.06 -18.03
C GLU A 102 -13.14 -17.77 -19.39
N ILE A 103 -13.38 -16.98 -20.45
CA ILE A 103 -13.62 -17.52 -21.80
C ILE A 103 -12.32 -17.95 -22.48
N PHE A 104 -11.25 -17.16 -22.36
CA PHE A 104 -10.06 -17.33 -23.20
C PHE A 104 -8.86 -17.95 -22.50
N PHE A 105 -8.81 -17.96 -21.15
CA PHE A 105 -7.59 -18.34 -20.44
C PHE A 105 -7.82 -19.44 -19.40
N VAL A 106 -8.44 -19.11 -18.27
CA VAL A 106 -8.57 -20.01 -17.11
C VAL A 106 -9.99 -19.99 -16.60
N ARG A 107 -10.56 -21.17 -16.41
CA ARG A 107 -11.90 -21.31 -15.82
C ARG A 107 -11.81 -21.31 -14.30
N THR A 108 -12.66 -20.52 -13.67
CA THR A 108 -12.77 -20.47 -12.21
C THR A 108 -13.43 -21.73 -11.67
N VAL A 109 -12.79 -22.40 -10.73
CA VAL A 109 -13.34 -23.58 -10.06
C VAL A 109 -14.08 -23.12 -8.79
N PHE A 110 -15.40 -23.17 -8.82
CA PHE A 110 -16.28 -22.85 -7.69
C PHE A 110 -16.40 -24.04 -6.75
N ASN A 111 -15.47 -24.13 -5.80
CA ASN A 111 -15.48 -25.14 -4.75
C ASN A 111 -15.62 -24.50 -3.35
N SER A 112 -15.67 -25.31 -2.32
CA SER A 112 -15.76 -24.84 -0.92
C SER A 112 -14.60 -23.91 -0.54
N ASP A 113 -13.37 -24.25 -0.98
CA ASP A 113 -12.17 -23.48 -0.70
C ASP A 113 -12.24 -22.10 -1.36
N PHE A 114 -12.73 -22.03 -2.60
CA PHE A 114 -12.96 -20.76 -3.30
C PHE A 114 -13.86 -19.83 -2.47
N PHE A 115 -15.02 -20.31 -2.03
CA PHE A 115 -15.95 -19.47 -1.25
C PHE A 115 -15.39 -19.08 0.10
N MET A 116 -14.65 -19.96 0.78
CA MET A 116 -13.98 -19.66 2.03
C MET A 116 -12.94 -18.53 1.85
N TRP A 117 -12.10 -18.62 0.82
CA TRP A 117 -11.09 -17.61 0.55
C TRP A 117 -11.67 -16.27 0.09
N VAL A 118 -12.73 -16.31 -0.72
CA VAL A 118 -13.45 -15.11 -1.16
C VAL A 118 -14.09 -14.41 0.05
N LEU A 119 -14.73 -15.16 0.95
CA LEU A 119 -15.34 -14.61 2.16
C LEU A 119 -14.26 -13.98 3.08
N PHE A 120 -13.16 -14.68 3.28
CA PHE A 120 -12.02 -14.16 4.05
C PHE A 120 -11.49 -12.86 3.44
N ALA A 121 -11.26 -12.83 2.11
CA ALA A 121 -10.77 -11.66 1.40
C ALA A 121 -11.75 -10.49 1.42
N ALA A 122 -13.04 -10.75 1.36
CA ALA A 122 -14.07 -9.71 1.42
C ALA A 122 -14.14 -9.07 2.82
N ILE A 123 -14.07 -9.87 3.88
CA ILE A 123 -14.21 -9.37 5.26
C ILE A 123 -12.89 -8.76 5.75
N SER A 124 -11.80 -9.51 5.74
CA SER A 124 -10.55 -9.10 6.39
C SER A 124 -9.83 -7.97 5.63
N PRO A 125 -9.24 -8.16 4.45
CA PRO A 125 -8.63 -7.05 3.72
C PRO A 125 -9.67 -6.13 3.07
N GLY A 126 -10.84 -6.62 2.69
CA GLY A 126 -11.91 -5.81 2.10
C GLY A 126 -12.52 -4.85 3.11
N ILE A 127 -13.44 -5.31 3.93
CA ILE A 127 -14.23 -4.42 4.81
C ILE A 127 -13.38 -3.84 5.93
N ILE A 128 -12.65 -4.68 6.68
CA ILE A 128 -11.95 -4.23 7.89
C ILE A 128 -10.78 -3.32 7.53
N ALA A 129 -9.87 -3.79 6.68
CA ALA A 129 -8.65 -3.02 6.37
C ALA A 129 -8.96 -1.71 5.64
N PHE A 130 -9.88 -1.70 4.67
CA PHE A 130 -10.29 -0.46 4.00
C PHE A 130 -10.98 0.53 4.93
N THR A 131 -11.82 0.05 5.85
CA THR A 131 -12.46 0.92 6.85
C THR A 131 -11.42 1.56 7.74
N LEU A 132 -10.49 0.77 8.29
CA LEU A 132 -9.40 1.27 9.13
C LEU A 132 -8.47 2.23 8.37
N TYR A 133 -8.15 1.92 7.11
CA TYR A 133 -7.35 2.79 6.25
C TYR A 133 -8.04 4.14 6.02
N THR A 134 -9.34 4.13 5.73
CA THR A 134 -10.13 5.35 5.55
C THR A 134 -10.20 6.18 6.84
N MET A 135 -10.36 5.53 8.00
CA MET A 135 -10.34 6.22 9.29
C MET A 135 -8.96 6.82 9.59
N ALA A 136 -7.89 6.09 9.32
CA ALA A 136 -6.52 6.58 9.46
C ALA A 136 -6.26 7.80 8.56
N GLN A 137 -6.72 7.77 7.30
CA GLN A 137 -6.60 8.91 6.39
C GLN A 137 -7.33 10.16 6.87
N LYS A 138 -8.52 10.01 7.45
CA LYS A 138 -9.26 11.15 8.02
C LYS A 138 -8.51 11.84 9.15
N GLN A 139 -7.73 11.10 9.93
CA GLN A 139 -6.99 11.61 11.08
C GLN A 139 -5.59 12.10 10.73
N LEU A 140 -4.88 11.38 9.87
CA LEU A 140 -3.45 11.57 9.59
C LEU A 140 -3.18 12.26 8.25
N GLY A 141 -4.14 12.23 7.34
CA GLY A 141 -3.97 12.67 5.96
C GLY A 141 -3.46 11.56 5.03
N ALA A 142 -3.59 11.78 3.71
CA ALA A 142 -3.26 10.77 2.70
C ALA A 142 -1.78 10.39 2.72
N SER A 143 -0.88 11.37 2.76
CA SER A 143 0.57 11.14 2.73
C SER A 143 1.05 10.32 3.93
N ILE A 144 0.69 10.71 5.17
CA ILE A 144 1.15 9.99 6.37
C ILE A 144 0.58 8.58 6.40
N THR A 145 -0.70 8.40 6.06
CA THR A 145 -1.31 7.07 5.97
C THR A 145 -0.64 6.22 4.90
N GLY A 146 -0.25 6.83 3.75
CA GLY A 146 0.52 6.14 2.73
C GLY A 146 1.83 5.54 3.25
N PHE A 147 2.55 6.24 4.14
CA PHE A 147 3.78 5.72 4.73
C PHE A 147 3.58 4.45 5.56
N THR A 148 2.39 4.25 6.15
CA THR A 148 2.12 3.01 6.92
C THR A 148 2.19 1.76 6.04
N LEU A 149 2.03 1.89 4.72
CA LEU A 149 2.17 0.78 3.79
C LEU A 149 3.60 0.19 3.73
N TYR A 150 4.63 0.98 4.10
CA TYR A 150 5.98 0.42 4.21
C TYR A 150 6.13 -0.55 5.38
N ILE A 151 5.33 -0.40 6.44
CA ILE A 151 5.29 -1.31 7.59
C ILE A 151 4.84 -2.71 7.15
N PHE A 152 4.09 -2.80 6.05
CA PHE A 152 3.66 -4.09 5.48
C PHE A 152 4.86 -5.02 5.19
N THR A 153 5.97 -4.47 4.70
CA THR A 153 7.19 -5.25 4.43
C THR A 153 7.78 -5.86 5.71
N VAL A 154 7.70 -5.12 6.82
CA VAL A 154 8.16 -5.61 8.12
C VAL A 154 7.25 -6.73 8.63
N TYR A 155 5.92 -6.55 8.54
CA TYR A 155 4.97 -7.61 8.90
C TYR A 155 5.13 -8.84 8.01
N SER A 156 5.39 -8.67 6.72
CA SER A 156 5.64 -9.77 5.79
C SER A 156 6.82 -10.63 6.24
N ALA A 157 7.93 -10.01 6.66
CA ALA A 157 9.09 -10.72 7.20
C ALA A 157 8.77 -11.46 8.51
N ILE A 158 7.98 -10.85 9.41
CA ILE A 158 7.54 -11.49 10.65
C ILE A 158 6.64 -12.70 10.35
N TYR A 159 5.71 -12.59 9.42
CA TYR A 159 4.86 -13.71 9.00
C TYR A 159 5.68 -14.83 8.33
N GLY A 160 6.66 -14.48 7.50
CA GLY A 160 7.61 -15.43 6.92
C GLY A 160 8.31 -16.25 8.00
N PHE A 161 8.79 -15.59 9.05
CA PHE A 161 9.41 -16.26 10.19
C PHE A 161 8.42 -17.16 10.95
N LEU A 162 7.21 -16.66 11.28
CA LEU A 162 6.26 -17.39 12.14
C LEU A 162 5.58 -18.58 11.44
N PHE A 163 5.29 -18.46 10.14
CA PHE A 163 4.46 -19.44 9.43
C PHE A 163 5.21 -20.26 8.39
N PHE A 164 6.33 -19.75 7.89
CA PHE A 164 7.09 -20.39 6.80
C PHE A 164 8.49 -20.85 7.24
N ASN A 165 8.82 -20.75 8.55
CA ASN A 165 10.13 -21.10 9.11
C ASN A 165 11.30 -20.35 8.43
N GLU A 166 11.07 -19.15 7.89
CA GLU A 166 12.12 -18.30 7.36
C GLU A 166 12.99 -17.77 8.50
N GLN A 167 14.31 -17.68 8.30
CA GLN A 167 15.21 -17.13 9.32
C GLN A 167 15.22 -15.60 9.23
N LEU A 168 15.14 -14.96 10.43
CA LEU A 168 15.31 -13.51 10.52
C LEU A 168 16.79 -13.16 10.50
N GLU A 169 17.27 -12.70 9.37
CA GLU A 169 18.64 -12.27 9.13
C GLU A 169 18.84 -10.78 9.47
N TYR A 170 20.10 -10.34 9.57
CA TYR A 170 20.47 -8.97 9.96
C TYR A 170 19.79 -7.88 9.13
N TYR A 171 19.54 -8.11 7.84
CA TYR A 171 18.88 -7.16 6.98
C TYR A 171 17.39 -6.95 7.32
N HIS A 172 16.71 -7.91 7.92
CA HIS A 172 15.35 -7.73 8.44
C HIS A 172 15.34 -6.76 9.62
N TYR A 173 16.30 -6.86 10.54
CA TYR A 173 16.39 -5.94 11.68
C TYR A 173 16.78 -4.53 11.22
N LEU A 174 17.78 -4.41 10.35
CA LEU A 174 18.20 -3.12 9.79
C LEU A 174 17.05 -2.45 9.03
N GLY A 175 16.40 -3.18 8.13
CA GLY A 175 15.27 -2.68 7.35
C GLY A 175 14.11 -2.25 8.25
N THR A 176 13.80 -3.02 9.29
CA THR A 176 12.77 -2.70 10.27
C THR A 176 13.05 -1.37 10.98
N VAL A 177 14.27 -1.18 11.48
CA VAL A 177 14.68 0.07 12.15
C VAL A 177 14.57 1.26 11.19
N LEU A 178 15.01 1.11 9.94
CA LEU A 178 14.93 2.16 8.93
C LEU A 178 13.48 2.51 8.56
N VAL A 179 12.60 1.50 8.41
CA VAL A 179 11.18 1.72 8.11
C VAL A 179 10.48 2.44 9.26
N PHE A 180 10.60 1.94 10.49
CA PHE A 180 9.96 2.60 11.64
C PHE A 180 10.54 3.98 11.92
N GLY A 181 11.85 4.15 11.80
CA GLY A 181 12.53 5.44 11.91
C GLY A 181 12.02 6.43 10.86
N GLY A 182 11.88 5.99 9.61
CA GLY A 182 11.33 6.78 8.52
C GLY A 182 9.88 7.21 8.77
N VAL A 183 9.01 6.28 9.17
CA VAL A 183 7.62 6.59 9.53
C VAL A 183 7.53 7.57 10.69
N TYR A 184 8.39 7.40 11.70
CA TYR A 184 8.46 8.33 12.83
C TYR A 184 8.85 9.75 12.40
N LEU A 185 9.87 9.89 11.54
CA LEU A 185 10.30 11.19 11.00
C LEU A 185 9.18 11.89 10.22
N VAL A 186 8.44 11.14 9.42
CA VAL A 186 7.30 11.69 8.65
C VAL A 186 6.18 12.18 9.56
N LYS A 187 5.92 11.49 10.66
CA LYS A 187 4.89 11.86 11.64
C LYS A 187 5.27 13.11 12.46
N LYS A 188 6.57 13.38 12.63
CA LYS A 188 7.05 14.50 13.43
C LYS A 188 6.63 15.82 12.77
N LYS A 189 5.59 16.47 13.32
CA LYS A 189 5.13 17.79 12.88
C LYS A 189 6.28 18.80 13.01
N ASN A 190 6.53 19.55 11.94
CA ASN A 190 7.42 20.71 12.06
C ASN A 190 6.78 21.73 13.00
N LYS A 191 7.57 22.26 13.95
CA LYS A 191 7.16 23.36 14.86
C LYS A 191 6.65 24.61 14.12
N TYR A 192 6.91 24.72 12.81
CA TYR A 192 6.55 25.85 11.96
C TYR A 192 5.17 25.73 11.26
N GLU A 193 4.51 24.56 11.29
CA GLU A 193 3.15 24.39 10.71
C GLU A 193 2.02 24.82 11.66
N LYS A 194 2.31 25.33 12.85
CA LYS A 194 1.32 25.78 13.86
C LYS A 194 0.86 27.25 13.67
N LYS A 195 1.21 27.92 12.57
CA LYS A 195 0.88 29.35 12.34
C LYS A 195 0.35 29.60 10.92
N THR A 196 -0.67 28.89 10.51
CA THR A 196 -1.57 29.37 9.43
C THR A 196 -2.95 28.78 9.64
#